data_8ed79214a41d9d947244387ddae910bc
#
_entry.id   8ed79214a41d9d947244387ddae910bc
#
_cell.length_a   1.000
_cell.length_b   1.000
_cell.length_c   1.000
_cell.angle_alpha   90.00
_cell.angle_beta   90.00
_cell.angle_gamma   90.00
#
_symmetry.space_group_name_H-M   'P 1'
#
loop_
_entity.id
_entity.type
_entity.pdbx_description
1 polymer ?
#
loop_
_entity_poly.entity_id
_entity_poly.type
_entity_poly.pdbx_seq_one_letter_code
_entity_poly.pdbx_strand_id
1 'polypeptide(L)'
;VSSPALIEVISERLRFYQAKHIVVDPVLVATSGSALASGGVPDLMKKLLFPLAEVITPNIPEGEVLSGIKIQSESDMERAAKEIGDSCGCAVLLKGGHSINDANDLLYHNGTFTWFTGKRIDNPNTHGTGCTLSSAIASGLAKGLSLPDAISAAKEYISGALASMMDLGHGSGPLNHAYRI
;
A
#
# COMPACT_ATOMS: atom_id res chain seq x y z
N VAL A 1 -1.80 10.41 -6.04
CA VAL A 1 -2.49 11.21 -7.08
C VAL A 1 -3.40 12.21 -6.39
N SER A 2 -3.18 13.51 -6.61
CA SER A 2 -3.76 14.58 -5.79
C SER A 2 -4.96 15.30 -6.43
N SER A 3 -5.27 15.05 -7.70
CA SER A 3 -6.38 15.74 -8.35
C SER A 3 -7.30 14.82 -9.15
N PRO A 4 -8.61 15.13 -9.23
CA PRO A 4 -9.57 14.38 -10.03
C PRO A 4 -9.14 14.23 -11.49
N ALA A 5 -8.70 15.31 -12.13
CA ALA A 5 -8.28 15.30 -13.52
C ALA A 5 -7.11 14.34 -13.80
N LEU A 6 -6.15 14.23 -12.86
CA LEU A 6 -5.06 13.25 -12.99
C LEU A 6 -5.55 11.82 -12.87
N ILE A 7 -6.52 11.53 -11.97
CA ILE A 7 -7.10 10.19 -11.84
C ILE A 7 -7.79 9.78 -13.15
N GLU A 8 -8.57 10.68 -13.73
CA GLU A 8 -9.26 10.43 -14.99
C GLU A 8 -8.26 10.11 -16.12
N VAL A 9 -7.24 10.97 -16.31
CA VAL A 9 -6.21 10.77 -17.33
C VAL A 9 -5.41 9.48 -17.10
N ILE A 10 -4.97 9.23 -15.88
CA ILE A 10 -4.22 7.99 -15.55
C ILE A 10 -5.09 6.76 -15.86
N SER A 11 -6.34 6.75 -15.41
CA SER A 11 -7.24 5.63 -15.62
C SER A 11 -7.53 5.40 -17.11
N GLU A 12 -7.70 6.48 -17.88
CA GLU A 12 -7.86 6.41 -19.33
C GLU A 12 -6.63 5.81 -20.01
N ARG A 13 -5.42 6.27 -19.65
CA ARG A 13 -4.17 5.78 -20.23
C ARG A 13 -3.87 4.34 -19.86
N LEU A 14 -4.11 3.94 -18.62
CA LEU A 14 -3.95 2.55 -18.20
C LEU A 14 -4.86 1.61 -19.00
N ARG A 15 -6.11 2.01 -19.26
CA ARG A 15 -7.03 1.25 -20.12
C ARG A 15 -6.57 1.23 -21.58
N PHE A 16 -6.18 2.38 -22.11
CA PHE A 16 -5.73 2.51 -23.50
C PHE A 16 -4.54 1.59 -23.80
N TYR A 17 -3.55 1.56 -22.90
CA TYR A 17 -2.37 0.69 -23.04
C TYR A 17 -2.58 -0.73 -22.55
N GLN A 18 -3.77 -1.08 -22.05
CA GLN A 18 -4.04 -2.38 -21.43
C GLN A 18 -2.97 -2.77 -20.41
N ALA A 19 -2.58 -1.81 -19.57
CA ALA A 19 -1.53 -1.99 -18.59
C ALA A 19 -1.86 -3.15 -17.63
N LYS A 20 -0.85 -3.97 -17.31
CA LYS A 20 -0.95 -5.09 -16.39
C LYS A 20 -0.13 -4.81 -15.12
N HIS A 21 -0.37 -5.62 -14.08
CA HIS A 21 0.39 -5.54 -12.83
C HIS A 21 0.36 -4.16 -12.19
N ILE A 22 -0.82 -3.53 -12.20
CA ILE A 22 -1.03 -2.20 -11.64
C ILE A 22 -1.11 -2.32 -10.12
N VAL A 23 -0.19 -1.66 -9.43
CA VAL A 23 -0.20 -1.51 -7.97
C VAL A 23 -0.48 -0.06 -7.64
N VAL A 24 -1.50 0.19 -6.80
CA VAL A 24 -1.88 1.55 -6.40
C VAL A 24 -1.69 1.76 -4.91
N ASP A 25 -0.77 2.65 -4.54
CA ASP A 25 -0.66 3.17 -3.18
C ASP A 25 -1.55 4.42 -3.08
N PRO A 26 -2.65 4.39 -2.30
CA PRO A 26 -3.68 5.44 -2.39
C PRO A 26 -3.23 6.81 -1.88
N VAL A 27 -2.27 6.89 -1.00
CA VAL A 27 -1.69 8.13 -0.41
C VAL A 27 -2.73 9.24 -0.21
N LEU A 28 -3.73 8.96 0.63
CA LEU A 28 -4.85 9.88 0.89
C LEU A 28 -4.56 10.87 2.02
N VAL A 29 -3.66 10.50 2.93
CA VAL A 29 -3.33 11.25 4.14
C VAL A 29 -1.81 11.44 4.20
N ALA A 30 -1.37 12.68 4.41
CA ALA A 30 0.05 12.96 4.65
C ALA A 30 0.51 12.32 5.96
N THR A 31 1.80 12.03 6.08
CA THR A 31 2.44 11.57 7.32
C THR A 31 2.20 12.54 8.49
N SER A 32 1.93 13.81 8.20
CA SER A 32 1.54 14.84 9.15
C SER A 32 0.07 14.78 9.61
N GLY A 33 -0.74 13.83 9.10
CA GLY A 33 -2.16 13.73 9.39
C GLY A 33 -3.06 14.68 8.58
N SER A 34 -2.51 15.52 7.72
CA SER A 34 -3.29 16.40 6.85
C SER A 34 -3.89 15.61 5.67
N ALA A 35 -5.18 15.80 5.42
CA ALA A 35 -5.82 15.22 4.23
C ALA A 35 -5.14 15.76 2.96
N LEU A 36 -4.46 14.88 2.21
CA LEU A 36 -3.85 15.21 0.92
C LEU A 36 -4.87 15.20 -0.21
N ALA A 37 -5.97 14.51 0.00
CA ALA A 37 -7.03 14.35 -0.97
C ALA A 37 -8.27 15.15 -0.54
N SER A 38 -8.55 16.24 -1.24
CA SER A 38 -9.78 17.02 -1.09
C SER A 38 -10.75 16.74 -2.26
N GLY A 39 -12.05 16.97 -2.03
CA GLY A 39 -13.01 17.09 -3.13
C GLY A 39 -13.31 15.79 -3.89
N GLY A 40 -13.60 14.67 -3.22
CA GLY A 40 -14.11 13.46 -3.89
C GLY A 40 -13.02 12.58 -4.53
N VAL A 41 -11.73 12.87 -4.30
CA VAL A 41 -10.61 12.06 -4.80
C VAL A 41 -10.72 10.58 -4.39
N PRO A 42 -11.00 10.22 -3.12
CA PRO A 42 -11.14 8.81 -2.72
C PRO A 42 -12.23 8.07 -3.50
N ASP A 43 -13.40 8.71 -3.68
CA ASP A 43 -14.52 8.12 -4.41
C ASP A 43 -14.18 7.93 -5.90
N LEU A 44 -13.48 8.91 -6.48
CA LEU A 44 -13.06 8.84 -7.86
C LEU A 44 -12.01 7.76 -8.08
N MET A 45 -11.06 7.57 -7.13
CA MET A 45 -10.11 6.46 -7.15
C MET A 45 -10.82 5.11 -7.09
N LYS A 46 -11.79 4.94 -6.17
CA LYS A 46 -12.62 3.74 -6.09
C LYS A 46 -13.35 3.45 -7.40
N LYS A 47 -13.87 4.48 -8.04
CA LYS A 47 -14.67 4.33 -9.26
C LYS A 47 -13.85 4.07 -10.52
N LEU A 48 -12.69 4.72 -10.67
CA LEU A 48 -11.96 4.74 -11.93
C LEU A 48 -10.62 4.01 -11.90
N LEU A 49 -9.87 4.07 -10.79
CA LEU A 49 -8.50 3.61 -10.72
C LEU A 49 -8.36 2.24 -10.06
N PHE A 50 -9.01 2.02 -8.90
CA PHE A 50 -8.91 0.76 -8.17
C PHE A 50 -9.42 -0.46 -8.95
N PRO A 51 -10.51 -0.38 -9.76
CA PRO A 51 -10.92 -1.50 -10.60
C PRO A 51 -9.91 -1.92 -11.67
N LEU A 52 -8.89 -1.11 -11.92
CA LEU A 52 -7.79 -1.43 -12.83
C LEU A 52 -6.58 -2.03 -12.11
N ALA A 53 -6.54 -1.91 -10.78
CA ALA A 53 -5.42 -2.37 -9.99
C ALA A 53 -5.49 -3.89 -9.76
N GLU A 54 -4.34 -4.54 -9.80
CA GLU A 54 -4.18 -5.91 -9.31
C GLU A 54 -4.23 -5.93 -7.78
N VAL A 55 -3.61 -4.91 -7.15
CA VAL A 55 -3.65 -4.70 -5.71
C VAL A 55 -3.56 -3.22 -5.35
N ILE A 56 -4.27 -2.83 -4.31
CA ILE A 56 -4.10 -1.53 -3.64
C ILE A 56 -3.45 -1.74 -2.27
N THR A 57 -2.66 -0.75 -1.80
CA THR A 57 -1.84 -0.88 -0.59
C THR A 57 -2.15 0.20 0.46
N PRO A 58 -3.40 0.33 0.94
CA PRO A 58 -3.74 1.33 1.96
C PRO A 58 -3.08 1.03 3.30
N ASN A 59 -2.70 2.08 4.04
CA ASN A 59 -2.41 1.99 5.47
C ASN A 59 -3.72 2.01 6.30
N ILE A 60 -3.64 1.84 7.63
CA ILE A 60 -4.83 1.82 8.49
C ILE A 60 -5.68 3.10 8.35
N PRO A 61 -5.15 4.34 8.46
CA PRO A 61 -5.94 5.54 8.25
C PRO A 61 -6.60 5.63 6.87
N GLU A 62 -5.91 5.19 5.82
CA GLU A 62 -6.46 5.13 4.46
C GLU A 62 -7.53 4.06 4.34
N GLY A 63 -7.31 2.89 4.97
CA GLY A 63 -8.30 1.81 5.06
C GLY A 63 -9.59 2.26 5.75
N GLU A 64 -9.49 3.04 6.83
CA GLU A 64 -10.65 3.64 7.50
C GLU A 64 -11.43 4.60 6.58
N VAL A 65 -10.72 5.46 5.86
CA VAL A 65 -11.37 6.38 4.89
C VAL A 65 -12.04 5.60 3.75
N LEU A 66 -11.36 4.57 3.23
CA LEU A 66 -11.86 3.79 2.11
C LEU A 66 -13.02 2.87 2.48
N SER A 67 -13.01 2.25 3.65
CA SER A 67 -14.05 1.32 4.09
C SER A 67 -15.20 1.99 4.86
N GLY A 68 -14.95 3.15 5.46
CA GLY A 68 -15.85 3.76 6.45
C GLY A 68 -15.87 3.02 7.79
N ILE A 69 -14.98 2.05 8.00
CA ILE A 69 -14.88 1.23 9.21
C ILE A 69 -13.73 1.72 10.07
N LYS A 70 -13.98 1.98 11.36
CA LYS A 70 -12.92 2.26 12.32
C LYS A 70 -12.14 0.98 12.61
N ILE A 71 -10.81 1.05 12.52
CA ILE A 71 -9.93 -0.12 12.62
C ILE A 71 -9.17 -0.06 13.95
N GLN A 72 -9.52 -0.95 14.88
CA GLN A 72 -8.93 -1.05 16.21
C GLN A 72 -8.44 -2.47 16.54
N SER A 73 -8.73 -3.44 15.68
CA SER A 73 -8.39 -4.84 15.86
C SER A 73 -8.08 -5.52 14.52
N GLU A 74 -7.50 -6.72 14.57
CA GLU A 74 -7.31 -7.57 13.39
C GLU A 74 -8.64 -7.91 12.70
N SER A 75 -9.69 -8.16 13.46
CA SER A 75 -11.03 -8.40 12.92
C SER A 75 -11.58 -7.17 12.18
N ASP A 76 -11.27 -5.96 12.65
CA ASP A 76 -11.67 -4.75 11.92
C ASP A 76 -10.83 -4.58 10.64
N MET A 77 -9.55 -4.96 10.66
CA MET A 77 -8.72 -4.99 9.45
C MET A 77 -9.29 -5.94 8.39
N GLU A 78 -9.73 -7.14 8.79
CA GLU A 78 -10.36 -8.12 7.89
C GLU A 78 -11.66 -7.57 7.30
N ARG A 79 -12.51 -6.98 8.13
CA ARG A 79 -13.78 -6.36 7.68
C ARG A 79 -13.51 -5.20 6.71
N ALA A 80 -12.57 -4.32 7.03
CA ALA A 80 -12.23 -3.18 6.19
C ALA A 80 -11.61 -3.62 4.85
N ALA A 81 -10.65 -4.55 4.88
CA ALA A 81 -10.03 -5.07 3.67
C ALA A 81 -11.04 -5.76 2.75
N LYS A 82 -11.97 -6.54 3.33
CA LYS A 82 -13.06 -7.18 2.59
C LYS A 82 -13.99 -6.16 1.95
N GLU A 83 -14.46 -5.17 2.73
CA GLU A 83 -15.36 -4.11 2.24
C GLU A 83 -14.75 -3.36 1.05
N ILE A 84 -13.47 -2.99 1.17
CA ILE A 84 -12.76 -2.30 0.09
C ILE A 84 -12.62 -3.21 -1.13
N GLY A 85 -12.14 -4.44 -0.93
CA GLY A 85 -11.87 -5.37 -2.02
C GLY A 85 -13.13 -5.75 -2.80
N ASP A 86 -14.22 -6.04 -2.10
CA ASP A 86 -15.51 -6.38 -2.72
C ASP A 86 -16.12 -5.19 -3.46
N SER A 87 -15.99 -3.97 -2.92
CA SER A 87 -16.53 -2.77 -3.55
C SER A 87 -15.72 -2.30 -4.75
N CYS A 88 -14.40 -2.54 -4.76
CA CYS A 88 -13.50 -2.07 -5.82
C CYS A 88 -13.14 -3.15 -6.85
N GLY A 89 -13.39 -4.43 -6.54
CA GLY A 89 -13.08 -5.55 -7.44
C GLY A 89 -11.56 -5.82 -7.61
N CYS A 90 -10.74 -5.50 -6.59
CA CYS A 90 -9.30 -5.68 -6.62
C CYS A 90 -8.78 -6.29 -5.31
N ALA A 91 -7.55 -6.81 -5.30
CA ALA A 91 -6.91 -7.23 -4.06
C ALA A 91 -6.56 -6.02 -3.19
N VAL A 92 -6.58 -6.21 -1.87
CA VAL A 92 -6.27 -5.18 -0.86
C VAL A 92 -5.18 -5.68 0.06
N LEU A 93 -4.03 -5.03 0.04
CA LEU A 93 -2.99 -5.22 1.06
C LEU A 93 -3.12 -4.08 2.09
N LEU A 94 -3.87 -4.33 3.16
CA LEU A 94 -4.02 -3.40 4.27
C LEU A 94 -2.77 -3.46 5.14
N LYS A 95 -1.98 -2.37 5.08
CA LYS A 95 -0.71 -2.28 5.83
C LYS A 95 -0.99 -2.06 7.30
N GLY A 96 -0.47 -2.94 8.14
CA GLY A 96 -0.45 -2.78 9.60
C GLY A 96 0.61 -1.78 10.05
N GLY A 97 1.01 -1.90 11.31
CA GLY A 97 1.95 -0.99 11.95
C GLY A 97 1.26 0.22 12.59
N HIS A 98 1.92 0.84 13.50
CA HIS A 98 1.56 2.03 14.26
C HIS A 98 0.64 1.86 15.48
N SER A 99 -0.26 0.87 15.60
CA SER A 99 -1.14 0.85 16.77
C SER A 99 -1.82 -0.48 17.16
N ILE A 100 -1.84 -1.51 16.31
CA ILE A 100 -2.67 -2.69 16.61
C ILE A 100 -1.84 -3.94 16.88
N ASN A 101 -0.81 -4.16 16.12
CA ASN A 101 0.18 -5.23 16.31
C ASN A 101 1.46 -4.86 15.56
N ASP A 102 2.52 -5.65 15.65
CA ASP A 102 3.79 -5.46 14.93
C ASP A 102 3.56 -5.11 13.45
N ALA A 103 4.54 -5.04 12.60
CA ALA A 103 4.42 -4.70 11.17
C ALA A 103 3.69 -5.78 10.35
N ASN A 104 2.55 -6.30 10.85
CA ASN A 104 1.74 -7.31 10.16
C ASN A 104 0.82 -6.64 9.14
N ASP A 105 0.84 -7.13 7.91
CA ASP A 105 -0.03 -6.68 6.83
C ASP A 105 -1.03 -7.77 6.47
N LEU A 106 -2.23 -7.37 6.08
CA LEU A 106 -3.31 -8.26 5.70
C LEU A 106 -3.62 -8.13 4.21
N LEU A 107 -3.48 -9.21 3.46
CA LEU A 107 -3.97 -9.32 2.10
C LEU A 107 -5.37 -9.92 2.10
N TYR A 108 -6.33 -9.22 1.50
CA TYR A 108 -7.61 -9.77 1.06
C TYR A 108 -7.57 -9.94 -0.46
N HIS A 109 -7.74 -11.17 -0.92
CA HIS A 109 -7.74 -11.51 -2.35
C HIS A 109 -8.65 -12.69 -2.63
N ASN A 110 -9.58 -12.56 -3.56
CA ASN A 110 -10.51 -13.62 -3.98
C ASN A 110 -11.24 -14.28 -2.79
N GLY A 111 -11.74 -13.50 -1.85
CA GLY A 111 -12.46 -14.00 -0.68
C GLY A 111 -11.59 -14.62 0.41
N THR A 112 -10.26 -14.60 0.25
CA THR A 112 -9.31 -15.22 1.18
C THR A 112 -8.48 -14.15 1.88
N PHE A 113 -8.23 -14.35 3.18
CA PHE A 113 -7.34 -13.53 3.99
C PHE A 113 -5.98 -14.22 4.14
N THR A 114 -4.91 -13.46 3.95
CA THR A 114 -3.53 -13.92 4.17
C THR A 114 -2.78 -12.87 4.98
N TRP A 115 -2.27 -13.26 6.15
CA TRP A 115 -1.46 -12.40 7.00
C TRP A 115 0.03 -12.54 6.66
N PHE A 116 0.69 -11.40 6.51
CA PHE A 116 2.13 -11.31 6.36
C PHE A 116 2.72 -10.73 7.64
N THR A 117 3.31 -11.58 8.45
CA THR A 117 3.95 -11.16 9.69
C THR A 117 5.22 -10.37 9.42
N GLY A 118 5.49 -9.37 10.24
CA GLY A 118 6.71 -8.58 10.19
C GLY A 118 7.10 -8.10 11.57
N LYS A 119 8.39 -8.07 11.86
CA LYS A 119 8.89 -7.42 13.07
C LYS A 119 9.11 -5.95 12.80
N ARG A 120 8.68 -5.11 13.73
CA ARG A 120 8.99 -3.69 13.68
C ARG A 120 10.50 -3.51 13.84
N ILE A 121 11.09 -2.81 12.90
CA ILE A 121 12.49 -2.39 12.95
C ILE A 121 12.50 -0.96 13.49
N ASP A 122 13.17 -0.76 14.61
CA ASP A 122 13.31 0.57 15.21
C ASP A 122 14.36 1.37 14.42
N ASN A 123 13.89 2.04 13.38
CA ASN A 123 14.69 2.90 12.52
C ASN A 123 13.94 4.22 12.34
N PRO A 124 14.52 5.38 12.69
CA PRO A 124 13.89 6.69 12.48
C PRO A 124 13.69 7.03 10.99
N ASN A 125 14.45 6.37 10.10
CA ASN A 125 14.45 6.62 8.67
C ASN A 125 13.41 5.76 7.97
N THR A 126 12.12 6.05 8.18
CA THR A 126 10.99 5.30 7.62
C THR A 126 10.36 5.98 6.41
N HIS A 127 10.89 7.15 5.99
CA HIS A 127 10.34 7.85 4.84
C HIS A 127 10.47 7.01 3.56
N GLY A 128 9.37 6.90 2.83
CA GLY A 128 9.34 6.16 1.56
C GLY A 128 9.10 4.65 1.68
N THR A 129 8.92 4.08 2.88
CA THR A 129 8.63 2.64 3.05
C THR A 129 7.39 2.19 2.28
N GLY A 130 6.28 2.95 2.32
CA GLY A 130 5.05 2.63 1.57
C GLY A 130 5.28 2.64 0.07
N CYS A 131 5.90 3.70 -0.45
CA CYS A 131 6.23 3.81 -1.88
C CYS A 131 7.19 2.71 -2.33
N THR A 132 8.14 2.32 -1.48
CA THR A 132 9.07 1.22 -1.76
C THR A 132 8.34 -0.12 -1.79
N LEU A 133 7.39 -0.36 -0.86
CA LEU A 133 6.58 -1.57 -0.82
C LEU A 133 5.80 -1.74 -2.13
N SER A 134 5.03 -0.74 -2.51
CA SER A 134 4.21 -0.78 -3.71
C SER A 134 5.05 -0.97 -4.99
N SER A 135 6.21 -0.29 -5.08
CA SER A 135 7.13 -0.43 -6.21
C SER A 135 7.79 -1.82 -6.27
N ALA A 136 8.15 -2.39 -5.11
CA ALA A 136 8.73 -3.73 -5.03
C ALA A 136 7.71 -4.82 -5.38
N ILE A 137 6.45 -4.67 -4.94
CA ILE A 137 5.36 -5.57 -5.34
C ILE A 137 5.17 -5.51 -6.86
N ALA A 138 5.06 -4.32 -7.45
CA ALA A 138 4.92 -4.15 -8.90
C ALA A 138 6.08 -4.80 -9.67
N SER A 139 7.32 -4.65 -9.16
CA SER A 139 8.51 -5.29 -9.74
C SER A 139 8.45 -6.82 -9.64
N GLY A 140 7.95 -7.37 -8.53
CA GLY A 140 7.77 -8.81 -8.35
C GLY A 140 6.74 -9.38 -9.33
N LEU A 141 5.58 -8.74 -9.43
CA LEU A 141 4.52 -9.10 -10.38
C LEU A 141 5.02 -9.05 -11.84
N ALA A 142 5.75 -8.00 -12.22
CA ALA A 142 6.33 -7.87 -13.55
C ALA A 142 7.37 -8.95 -13.87
N LYS A 143 7.99 -9.57 -12.85
CA LYS A 143 8.89 -10.73 -12.98
C LYS A 143 8.15 -12.07 -12.98
N GLY A 144 6.82 -12.06 -12.90
CA GLY A 144 5.98 -13.27 -12.93
C GLY A 144 5.77 -13.94 -11.58
N LEU A 145 6.09 -13.27 -10.45
CA LEU A 145 5.74 -13.80 -9.14
C LEU A 145 4.23 -13.76 -8.93
N SER A 146 3.70 -14.70 -8.15
CA SER A 146 2.34 -14.60 -7.64
C SER A 146 2.20 -13.37 -6.71
N LEU A 147 0.98 -12.85 -6.54
CA LEU A 147 0.76 -11.71 -5.66
C LEU A 147 1.25 -11.96 -4.21
N PRO A 148 0.96 -13.10 -3.56
CA PRO A 148 1.52 -13.38 -2.23
C PRO A 148 3.06 -13.43 -2.21
N ASP A 149 3.70 -14.03 -3.22
CA ASP A 149 5.16 -14.10 -3.29
C ASP A 149 5.78 -12.73 -3.54
N ALA A 150 5.16 -11.91 -4.40
CA ALA A 150 5.60 -10.53 -4.63
C ALA A 150 5.53 -9.68 -3.35
N ILE A 151 4.46 -9.84 -2.55
CA ILE A 151 4.31 -9.16 -1.25
C ILE A 151 5.38 -9.64 -0.27
N SER A 152 5.59 -10.95 -0.16
CA SER A 152 6.62 -11.53 0.72
C SER A 152 8.01 -11.00 0.39
N ALA A 153 8.39 -11.02 -0.88
CA ALA A 153 9.67 -10.52 -1.36
C ALA A 153 9.84 -9.01 -1.13
N ALA A 154 8.76 -8.23 -1.31
CA ALA A 154 8.77 -6.80 -1.04
C ALA A 154 8.95 -6.48 0.44
N LYS A 155 8.28 -7.22 1.34
CA LYS A 155 8.46 -7.07 2.80
C LYS A 155 9.89 -7.44 3.24
N GLU A 156 10.45 -8.51 2.70
CA GLU A 156 11.84 -8.89 2.97
C GLU A 156 12.81 -7.78 2.52
N TYR A 157 12.61 -7.24 1.32
CA TYR A 157 13.43 -6.15 0.78
C TYR A 157 13.41 -4.91 1.67
N ILE A 158 12.20 -4.47 2.10
CA ILE A 158 12.07 -3.31 2.99
C ILE A 158 12.71 -3.57 4.35
N SER A 159 12.49 -4.75 4.91
CA SER A 159 13.09 -5.12 6.19
C SER A 159 14.61 -5.07 6.14
N GLY A 160 15.22 -5.57 5.07
CA GLY A 160 16.66 -5.48 4.86
C GLY A 160 17.16 -4.03 4.70
N ALA A 161 16.45 -3.22 3.94
CA ALA A 161 16.77 -1.81 3.74
C ALA A 161 16.68 -1.00 5.05
N LEU A 162 15.68 -1.27 5.89
CA LEU A 162 15.53 -0.66 7.21
C LEU A 162 16.60 -1.17 8.19
N ALA A 163 16.89 -2.47 8.20
CA ALA A 163 17.86 -3.07 9.12
C ALA A 163 19.30 -2.60 8.86
N SER A 164 19.60 -2.12 7.66
CA SER A 164 20.92 -1.58 7.33
C SER A 164 21.24 -0.23 7.98
N MET A 165 20.28 0.40 8.67
CA MET A 165 20.44 1.60 9.50
C MET A 165 21.20 2.74 8.80
N MET A 166 20.90 3.01 7.53
CA MET A 166 21.54 4.10 6.80
C MET A 166 21.23 5.44 7.49
N ASP A 167 22.25 6.15 7.91
CA ASP A 167 22.12 7.44 8.59
C ASP A 167 22.65 8.55 7.67
N LEU A 168 21.71 9.24 7.00
CA LEU A 168 22.02 10.36 6.11
C LEU A 168 21.13 11.55 6.44
N GLY A 169 21.74 12.69 6.68
CA GLY A 169 21.06 13.95 6.95
C GLY A 169 20.66 14.13 8.42
N HIS A 170 19.75 15.07 8.71
CA HIS A 170 19.34 15.47 10.05
C HIS A 170 17.84 15.34 10.32
N GLY A 171 17.12 14.60 9.48
CA GLY A 171 15.68 14.33 9.60
C GLY A 171 15.38 12.85 9.39
N SER A 172 14.16 12.52 8.92
CA SER A 172 13.83 11.17 8.47
C SER A 172 14.63 10.88 7.20
N GLY A 173 15.70 10.11 7.34
CA GLY A 173 16.59 9.76 6.24
C GLY A 173 15.96 8.74 5.25
N PRO A 174 16.65 8.50 4.12
CA PRO A 174 16.20 7.56 3.11
C PRO A 174 16.40 6.11 3.55
N LEU A 175 15.67 5.20 2.90
CA LEU A 175 15.97 3.77 2.95
C LEU A 175 17.25 3.45 2.19
N ASN A 176 18.04 2.49 2.66
CA ASN A 176 19.19 1.99 1.93
C ASN A 176 18.77 1.01 0.84
N HIS A 177 18.50 1.51 -0.35
CA HIS A 177 18.12 0.68 -1.48
C HIS A 177 19.26 -0.20 -2.03
N ALA A 178 20.50 0.06 -1.62
CA ALA A 178 21.71 -0.65 -2.03
C ALA A 178 22.21 -1.66 -0.99
N TYR A 179 21.44 -2.01 0.02
CA TYR A 179 21.87 -2.85 1.15
C TYR A 179 22.30 -4.28 0.77
N ARG A 180 21.98 -4.73 -0.45
CA ARG A 180 22.40 -6.04 -0.99
C ARG A 180 23.59 -5.99 -1.92
N ILE A 181 24.17 -4.81 -2.16
CA ILE A 181 25.30 -4.59 -3.08
C ILE A 181 26.61 -4.53 -2.28
#